data_0118dc890dcdefb424171a08889dab7e
#
_entry.id   0118dc890dcdefb424171a08889dab7e
#
_cell.length_a   1.000
_cell.length_b   1.000
_cell.length_c   1.000
_cell.angle_alpha   90.00
_cell.angle_beta   90.00
_cell.angle_gamma   90.00
#
_symmetry.space_group_name_H-M   'P 1'
#
loop_
_entity.id
_entity.type
_entity.pdbx_description
1 polymer ?
#
loop_
_entity_poly.entity_id
_entity_poly.type
_entity_poly.pdbx_seq_one_letter_code
_entity_poly.pdbx_strand_id
1 'polypeptide(L)'
;GFNVYWDSDAKCVQVESGKPYTGEASVTSAEAKPVEQPAQTDVAAAKQDIIDRTNALRRARGVAALRVNAKLMQAAQVRADEIAASGVYSHTRPDGRKSNTVTDSKYTGENIHSISELYLEQQHKTLSETVVNLWSNSKAHTDNMTNSRYGEIGVGLARGVNQNGLDCWYCVQVFLLDGCEVTWVDTTAMK
;
A
#
# COMPACT_ATOMS: atom_id res chain seq x y z
N GLY A 1 11.82 -25.18 38.57
CA GLY A 1 11.51 -25.32 37.15
C GLY A 1 10.22 -24.60 36.83
N PHE A 2 10.11 -24.08 35.62
CA PHE A 2 8.90 -23.44 35.12
C PHE A 2 8.41 -24.28 33.93
N ASN A 3 7.10 -24.53 33.85
CA ASN A 3 6.47 -25.00 32.63
C ASN A 3 6.03 -23.79 31.82
N VAL A 4 6.48 -23.76 30.55
CA VAL A 4 6.12 -22.72 29.60
C VAL A 4 5.39 -23.39 28.45
N TYR A 5 4.14 -23.02 28.21
CA TYR A 5 3.36 -23.55 27.09
C TYR A 5 2.55 -22.44 26.43
N TRP A 6 2.23 -22.67 25.16
CA TRP A 6 1.39 -21.76 24.41
C TRP A 6 -0.09 -22.11 24.64
N ASP A 7 -0.86 -21.16 25.15
CA ASP A 7 -2.31 -21.29 25.26
C ASP A 7 -2.94 -20.74 23.97
N SER A 8 -3.45 -21.65 23.15
CA SER A 8 -4.05 -21.32 21.87
C SER A 8 -5.39 -20.59 21.99
N ASP A 9 -6.12 -20.76 23.10
CA ASP A 9 -7.41 -20.14 23.31
C ASP A 9 -7.24 -18.71 23.85
N ALA A 10 -6.30 -18.53 24.77
CA ALA A 10 -5.95 -17.22 25.30
C ALA A 10 -4.93 -16.47 24.42
N LYS A 11 -4.36 -17.12 23.38
CA LYS A 11 -3.30 -16.58 22.49
C LYS A 11 -2.13 -15.95 23.25
N CYS A 12 -1.73 -16.57 24.33
CA CYS A 12 -0.64 -16.09 25.18
C CYS A 12 0.25 -17.26 25.64
N VAL A 13 1.46 -16.90 26.07
CA VAL A 13 2.38 -17.83 26.73
C VAL A 13 2.02 -17.91 28.20
N GLN A 14 1.64 -19.10 28.65
CA GLN A 14 1.41 -19.38 30.07
C GLN A 14 2.71 -19.89 30.73
N VAL A 15 2.97 -19.42 31.94
CA VAL A 15 4.11 -19.84 32.74
C VAL A 15 3.62 -20.37 34.08
N GLU A 16 3.71 -21.69 34.27
CA GLU A 16 3.38 -22.31 35.57
C GLU A 16 4.66 -22.54 36.39
N SER A 17 4.70 -21.97 37.58
CA SER A 17 5.80 -22.20 38.54
C SER A 17 5.42 -23.33 39.51
N GLY A 18 6.41 -24.18 39.81
CA GLY A 18 6.28 -25.19 40.88
C GLY A 18 5.86 -26.58 40.47
N LYS A 19 5.68 -26.88 39.18
CA LYS A 19 5.48 -28.25 38.68
C LYS A 19 6.72 -28.75 37.93
N PRO A 20 7.16 -30.03 38.09
CA PRO A 20 8.22 -30.59 37.29
C PRO A 20 7.77 -30.73 35.83
N TYR A 21 8.67 -30.42 34.89
CA TYR A 21 8.47 -30.66 33.47
C TYR A 21 8.35 -32.15 33.20
N THR A 22 7.21 -32.61 32.72
CA THR A 22 6.96 -34.05 32.46
C THR A 22 7.27 -34.47 31.03
N GLY A 23 7.62 -33.54 30.13
CA GLY A 23 8.00 -33.84 28.76
C GLY A 23 6.86 -34.31 27.82
N GLU A 24 5.65 -34.45 28.33
CA GLU A 24 4.50 -34.82 27.50
C GLU A 24 3.71 -33.56 27.15
N ALA A 25 3.82 -33.13 25.89
CA ALA A 25 2.89 -32.18 25.33
C ALA A 25 1.53 -32.88 25.16
N SER A 26 0.54 -32.54 25.96
CA SER A 26 -0.82 -32.91 25.69
C SER A 26 -1.28 -32.22 24.41
N VAL A 27 -1.03 -32.85 23.26
CA VAL A 27 -1.69 -32.49 22.01
C VAL A 27 -3.12 -33.03 22.06
N THR A 28 -4.00 -32.31 22.69
CA THR A 28 -5.43 -32.43 22.35
C THR A 28 -5.55 -31.88 20.94
N SER A 29 -5.73 -32.76 19.96
CA SER A 29 -6.10 -32.36 18.60
C SER A 29 -7.50 -31.76 18.63
N ALA A 30 -7.61 -30.50 19.02
CA ALA A 30 -8.70 -29.68 18.56
C ALA A 30 -8.41 -29.48 17.06
N GLU A 31 -9.32 -29.91 16.19
CA GLU A 31 -9.29 -29.59 14.77
C GLU A 31 -8.97 -28.09 14.65
N ALA A 32 -7.75 -27.79 14.20
CA ALA A 32 -7.37 -26.43 13.87
C ALA A 32 -8.34 -25.98 12.78
N LYS A 33 -9.29 -25.10 13.13
CA LYS A 33 -9.98 -24.31 12.10
C LYS A 33 -8.88 -23.77 11.21
N PRO A 34 -9.02 -23.89 9.88
CA PRO A 34 -8.02 -23.29 8.97
C PRO A 34 -7.83 -21.85 9.43
N VAL A 35 -6.61 -21.49 9.83
CA VAL A 35 -6.23 -20.10 9.98
C VAL A 35 -6.49 -19.52 8.60
N GLU A 36 -7.52 -18.71 8.46
CA GLU A 36 -7.82 -17.98 7.25
C GLU A 36 -6.54 -17.19 6.95
N GLN A 37 -5.77 -17.69 6.01
CA GLN A 37 -4.59 -16.96 5.50
C GLN A 37 -5.11 -15.60 5.08
N PRO A 38 -4.55 -14.47 5.54
CA PRO A 38 -5.04 -13.15 5.16
C PRO A 38 -5.18 -13.15 3.64
N ALA A 39 -6.40 -12.87 3.16
CA ALA A 39 -6.75 -12.97 1.76
C ALA A 39 -5.69 -12.22 0.95
N GLN A 40 -4.99 -12.93 0.06
CA GLN A 40 -3.94 -12.34 -0.75
C GLN A 40 -4.53 -11.14 -1.47
N THR A 41 -3.99 -9.95 -1.22
CA THR A 41 -4.50 -8.71 -1.82
C THR A 41 -4.49 -8.86 -3.34
N ASP A 42 -5.66 -8.87 -3.96
CA ASP A 42 -5.76 -8.76 -5.41
C ASP A 42 -5.32 -7.35 -5.82
N VAL A 43 -4.09 -7.27 -6.31
CA VAL A 43 -3.44 -6.00 -6.65
C VAL A 43 -4.24 -5.24 -7.73
N ALA A 44 -4.83 -5.94 -8.69
CA ALA A 44 -5.60 -5.29 -9.75
C ALA A 44 -6.90 -4.70 -9.18
N ALA A 45 -7.62 -5.48 -8.37
CA ALA A 45 -8.83 -5.00 -7.70
C ALA A 45 -8.52 -3.86 -6.72
N ALA A 46 -7.42 -3.93 -5.98
CA ALA A 46 -7.02 -2.87 -5.06
C ALA A 46 -6.69 -1.56 -5.79
N LYS A 47 -6.00 -1.60 -6.94
CA LYS A 47 -5.75 -0.41 -7.77
C LYS A 47 -7.05 0.23 -8.25
N GLN A 48 -7.99 -0.58 -8.73
CA GLN A 48 -9.29 -0.09 -9.18
C GLN A 48 -10.07 0.54 -8.02
N ASP A 49 -10.12 -0.10 -6.85
CA ASP A 49 -10.83 0.44 -5.68
C ASP A 49 -10.22 1.76 -5.18
N ILE A 50 -8.88 1.93 -5.26
CA ILE A 50 -8.21 3.21 -4.98
C ILE A 50 -8.72 4.32 -5.93
N ILE A 51 -8.84 4.02 -7.22
CA ILE A 51 -9.33 4.96 -8.22
C ILE A 51 -10.79 5.32 -7.93
N ASP A 52 -11.63 4.33 -7.66
CA ASP A 52 -13.06 4.51 -7.40
C ASP A 52 -13.32 5.34 -6.15
N ARG A 53 -12.56 5.09 -5.07
CA ARG A 53 -12.60 5.88 -3.83
C ARG A 53 -12.11 7.32 -4.05
N THR A 54 -11.04 7.50 -4.83
CA THR A 54 -10.56 8.84 -5.21
C THR A 54 -11.64 9.60 -5.99
N ASN A 55 -12.29 8.94 -6.95
CA ASN A 55 -13.36 9.52 -7.72
C ASN A 55 -14.63 9.77 -6.88
N ALA A 56 -14.92 8.94 -5.89
CA ALA A 56 -15.98 9.20 -4.93
C ALA A 56 -15.71 10.47 -4.10
N LEU A 57 -14.48 10.65 -3.62
CA LEU A 57 -14.05 11.87 -2.92
C LEU A 57 -14.17 13.10 -3.80
N ARG A 58 -13.78 13.02 -5.08
CA ARG A 58 -13.91 14.13 -6.05
C ARG A 58 -15.37 14.49 -6.27
N ARG A 59 -16.25 13.51 -6.51
CA ARG A 59 -17.69 13.75 -6.66
C ARG A 59 -18.30 14.42 -5.43
N ALA A 60 -17.92 13.97 -4.23
CA ALA A 60 -18.40 14.57 -2.98
C ALA A 60 -17.98 16.04 -2.82
N ARG A 61 -16.96 16.49 -3.54
CA ARG A 61 -16.46 17.87 -3.58
C ARG A 61 -16.86 18.64 -4.84
N GLY A 62 -17.72 18.08 -5.67
CA GLY A 62 -18.18 18.73 -6.90
C GLY A 62 -17.12 18.80 -8.01
N VAL A 63 -16.08 17.93 -7.95
CA VAL A 63 -15.00 17.87 -8.95
C VAL A 63 -15.25 16.69 -9.88
N ALA A 64 -14.98 16.87 -11.17
CA ALA A 64 -15.12 15.83 -12.19
C ALA A 64 -14.26 14.61 -11.87
N ALA A 65 -14.75 13.40 -12.19
CA ALA A 65 -14.01 12.16 -12.01
C ALA A 65 -12.77 12.11 -12.94
N LEU A 66 -11.71 11.49 -12.44
CA LEU A 66 -10.50 11.22 -13.22
C LEU A 66 -10.70 9.99 -14.11
N ARG A 67 -10.21 10.08 -15.34
CA ARG A 67 -10.13 8.94 -16.27
C ARG A 67 -8.88 8.13 -15.98
N VAL A 68 -8.97 6.80 -16.10
CA VAL A 68 -7.80 5.92 -16.02
C VAL A 68 -6.96 6.08 -17.28
N ASN A 69 -5.66 6.28 -17.11
CA ASN A 69 -4.71 6.36 -18.22
C ASN A 69 -3.67 5.22 -18.09
N ALA A 70 -3.56 4.39 -19.13
CA ALA A 70 -2.67 3.23 -19.13
C ALA A 70 -1.18 3.60 -18.94
N LYS A 71 -0.73 4.73 -19.48
CA LYS A 71 0.64 5.22 -19.30
C LYS A 71 0.87 5.69 -17.87
N LEU A 72 -0.12 6.34 -17.26
CA LEU A 72 -0.02 6.72 -15.84
C LEU A 72 -0.08 5.50 -14.92
N MET A 73 -0.86 4.46 -15.26
CA MET A 73 -0.84 3.19 -14.52
C MET A 73 0.55 2.55 -14.55
N GLN A 74 1.20 2.55 -15.72
CA GLN A 74 2.58 2.09 -15.87
C GLN A 74 3.56 2.97 -15.08
N ALA A 75 3.46 4.29 -15.20
CA ALA A 75 4.33 5.23 -14.48
C ALA A 75 4.20 5.11 -12.96
N ALA A 76 2.97 4.99 -12.44
CA ALA A 76 2.71 4.78 -11.02
C ALA A 76 3.27 3.43 -10.53
N GLN A 77 3.20 2.37 -11.37
CA GLN A 77 3.79 1.08 -11.02
C GLN A 77 5.32 1.16 -10.97
N VAL A 78 5.97 1.77 -11.96
CA VAL A 78 7.43 2.00 -11.93
C VAL A 78 7.84 2.73 -10.65
N ARG A 79 7.11 3.78 -10.27
CA ARG A 79 7.40 4.51 -9.04
C ARG A 79 7.20 3.68 -7.77
N ALA A 80 6.15 2.87 -7.71
CA ALA A 80 5.92 1.96 -6.58
C ALA A 80 7.06 0.93 -6.46
N ASP A 81 7.49 0.35 -7.59
CA ASP A 81 8.58 -0.62 -7.64
C ASP A 81 9.93 0.00 -7.26
N GLU A 82 10.24 1.23 -7.71
CA GLU A 82 11.44 1.98 -7.32
C GLU A 82 11.50 2.22 -5.82
N ILE A 83 10.39 2.65 -5.22
CA ILE A 83 10.30 2.90 -3.77
C ILE A 83 10.42 1.57 -3.01
N ALA A 84 9.75 0.52 -3.45
CA ALA A 84 9.80 -0.79 -2.82
C ALA A 84 11.20 -1.41 -2.87
N ALA A 85 11.88 -1.32 -4.00
CA ALA A 85 13.23 -1.85 -4.18
C ALA A 85 14.28 -1.10 -3.35
N SER A 86 14.12 0.22 -3.18
CA SER A 86 15.06 1.04 -2.40
C SER A 86 14.73 1.08 -0.89
N GLY A 87 13.49 0.79 -0.51
CA GLY A 87 12.96 1.02 0.84
C GLY A 87 12.90 2.51 1.23
N VAL A 88 13.15 3.43 0.29
CA VAL A 88 13.21 4.88 0.55
C VAL A 88 11.91 5.56 0.14
N TYR A 89 11.15 5.99 1.13
CA TYR A 89 9.92 6.76 0.94
C TYR A 89 10.23 8.20 0.51
N SER A 90 10.18 8.46 -0.81
CA SER A 90 10.59 9.77 -1.37
C SER A 90 9.92 10.07 -2.71
N HIS A 91 9.63 11.36 -2.95
CA HIS A 91 9.29 11.88 -4.29
C HIS A 91 10.51 12.03 -5.22
N THR A 92 11.71 11.74 -4.72
CA THR A 92 12.92 11.64 -5.53
C THR A 92 13.12 10.20 -5.97
N ARG A 93 13.39 9.96 -7.23
CA ARG A 93 13.70 8.65 -7.79
C ARG A 93 15.08 8.17 -7.28
N PRO A 94 15.36 6.85 -7.30
CA PRO A 94 16.65 6.31 -6.82
C PRO A 94 17.89 6.91 -7.52
N ASP A 95 17.74 7.36 -8.76
CA ASP A 95 18.79 8.02 -9.54
C ASP A 95 18.96 9.53 -9.25
N GLY A 96 18.21 10.07 -8.28
CA GLY A 96 18.24 11.48 -7.87
C GLY A 96 17.32 12.40 -8.67
N ARG A 97 16.66 11.92 -9.72
CA ARG A 97 15.70 12.71 -10.51
C ARG A 97 14.37 12.90 -9.75
N LYS A 98 13.60 13.91 -10.17
CA LYS A 98 12.23 14.14 -9.63
C LYS A 98 11.27 13.04 -10.08
N SER A 99 10.23 12.76 -9.29
CA SER A 99 9.23 11.73 -9.61
C SER A 99 8.56 11.90 -10.97
N ASN A 100 8.28 13.14 -11.39
CA ASN A 100 7.65 13.41 -12.68
C ASN A 100 8.48 12.98 -13.89
N THR A 101 9.80 12.75 -13.73
CA THR A 101 10.67 12.24 -14.81
C THR A 101 10.43 10.77 -15.15
N VAL A 102 9.54 10.10 -14.44
CA VAL A 102 9.04 8.77 -14.83
C VAL A 102 8.20 8.82 -16.12
N THR A 103 7.75 10.01 -16.50
CA THR A 103 7.05 10.29 -17.77
C THR A 103 7.75 11.39 -18.54
N ASP A 104 7.37 11.59 -19.80
CA ASP A 104 7.78 12.72 -20.62
C ASP A 104 6.99 14.01 -20.32
N SER A 105 6.02 13.97 -19.42
CA SER A 105 5.19 15.11 -19.06
C SER A 105 5.61 15.76 -17.75
N LYS A 106 5.86 17.07 -17.77
CA LYS A 106 6.08 17.89 -16.57
C LYS A 106 4.79 18.26 -15.83
N TYR A 107 3.64 17.91 -16.38
CA TYR A 107 2.32 18.27 -15.87
C TYR A 107 1.67 17.17 -15.03
N THR A 108 2.49 16.35 -14.40
CA THR A 108 2.04 15.29 -13.49
C THR A 108 2.16 15.71 -12.03
N GLY A 109 1.31 15.14 -11.19
CA GLY A 109 1.41 15.18 -9.73
C GLY A 109 1.53 13.77 -9.17
N GLU A 110 2.06 13.64 -7.95
CA GLU A 110 2.26 12.34 -7.32
C GLU A 110 1.76 12.37 -5.86
N ASN A 111 1.03 11.33 -5.46
CA ASN A 111 0.83 10.96 -4.06
C ASN A 111 1.55 9.63 -3.82
N ILE A 112 2.26 9.52 -2.70
CA ILE A 112 2.87 8.28 -2.25
C ILE A 112 2.45 7.97 -0.82
N HIS A 113 2.41 6.69 -0.46
CA HIS A 113 2.29 6.24 0.93
C HIS A 113 2.97 4.89 1.13
N SER A 114 3.55 4.70 2.32
CA SER A 114 4.10 3.44 2.79
C SER A 114 3.26 2.95 3.96
N ILE A 115 2.75 1.71 3.89
CA ILE A 115 1.89 1.11 4.90
C ILE A 115 2.50 -0.24 5.30
N SER A 116 2.94 -0.39 6.56
CA SER A 116 3.40 -1.70 7.03
C SER A 116 2.24 -2.70 7.07
N GLU A 117 2.54 -3.96 6.78
CA GLU A 117 1.51 -5.02 6.83
C GLU A 117 0.93 -5.13 8.24
N LEU A 118 1.74 -5.00 9.27
CA LEU A 118 1.27 -5.00 10.66
C LEU A 118 0.25 -3.88 10.91
N TYR A 119 0.50 -2.66 10.40
CA TYR A 119 -0.48 -1.56 10.54
C TYR A 119 -1.76 -1.87 9.79
N LEU A 120 -1.66 -2.43 8.57
CA LEU A 120 -2.82 -2.77 7.76
C LEU A 120 -3.70 -3.82 8.44
N GLU A 121 -3.11 -4.86 9.03
CA GLU A 121 -3.82 -5.88 9.81
C GLU A 121 -4.60 -5.27 10.98
N GLN A 122 -3.99 -4.33 11.71
CA GLN A 122 -4.63 -3.64 12.85
C GLN A 122 -5.81 -2.76 12.45
N GLN A 123 -5.87 -2.31 11.19
CA GLN A 123 -6.97 -1.45 10.72
C GLN A 123 -8.27 -2.21 10.46
N HIS A 124 -8.22 -3.53 10.28
CA HIS A 124 -9.38 -4.36 9.86
C HIS A 124 -10.06 -3.81 8.58
N LYS A 125 -9.26 -3.24 7.68
CA LYS A 125 -9.68 -2.59 6.42
C LYS A 125 -8.85 -3.12 5.26
N THR A 126 -9.36 -2.91 4.04
CA THR A 126 -8.58 -3.22 2.84
C THR A 126 -7.41 -2.24 2.67
N LEU A 127 -6.40 -2.64 1.89
CA LEU A 127 -5.27 -1.76 1.53
C LEU A 127 -5.77 -0.46 0.89
N SER A 128 -6.69 -0.56 -0.05
CA SER A 128 -7.25 0.57 -0.78
C SER A 128 -8.01 1.54 0.13
N GLU A 129 -8.84 1.02 1.04
CA GLU A 129 -9.55 1.84 2.01
C GLU A 129 -8.58 2.55 2.95
N THR A 130 -7.58 1.82 3.44
CA THR A 130 -6.59 2.34 4.37
C THR A 130 -5.76 3.46 3.72
N VAL A 131 -5.21 3.24 2.53
CA VAL A 131 -4.36 4.24 1.87
C VAL A 131 -5.13 5.49 1.47
N VAL A 132 -6.36 5.35 0.94
CA VAL A 132 -7.16 6.52 0.58
C VAL A 132 -7.56 7.33 1.81
N ASN A 133 -7.88 6.67 2.94
CA ASN A 133 -8.11 7.35 4.20
C ASN A 133 -6.87 8.11 4.69
N LEU A 134 -5.68 7.52 4.62
CA LEU A 134 -4.43 8.18 5.01
C LEU A 134 -4.13 9.39 4.12
N TRP A 135 -4.32 9.28 2.80
CA TRP A 135 -4.19 10.43 1.89
C TRP A 135 -5.25 11.50 2.17
N SER A 136 -6.48 11.11 2.50
CA SER A 136 -7.57 12.04 2.80
C SER A 136 -7.34 12.84 4.09
N ASN A 137 -6.56 12.32 5.02
CA ASN A 137 -6.18 12.99 6.26
C ASN A 137 -4.96 13.93 6.10
N SER A 138 -4.33 13.94 4.92
CA SER A 138 -3.24 14.85 4.58
C SER A 138 -3.71 15.91 3.60
N LYS A 139 -3.57 17.18 3.98
CA LYS A 139 -3.98 18.31 3.11
C LYS A 139 -3.30 18.25 1.74
N ALA A 140 -1.99 17.99 1.70
CA ALA A 140 -1.23 17.95 0.44
C ALA A 140 -1.73 16.83 -0.49
N HIS A 141 -1.96 15.63 0.05
CA HIS A 141 -2.47 14.51 -0.74
C HIS A 141 -3.93 14.74 -1.18
N THR A 142 -4.74 15.29 -0.29
CA THR A 142 -6.14 15.63 -0.61
C THR A 142 -6.21 16.70 -1.69
N ASP A 143 -5.37 17.73 -1.63
CA ASP A 143 -5.31 18.78 -2.65
C ASP A 143 -4.97 18.18 -4.03
N ASN A 144 -4.08 17.21 -4.12
CA ASN A 144 -3.82 16.47 -5.36
C ASN A 144 -5.04 15.66 -5.81
N MET A 145 -5.63 14.84 -4.93
CA MET A 145 -6.78 14.00 -5.28
C MET A 145 -7.98 14.83 -5.76
N THR A 146 -8.17 16.02 -5.22
CA THR A 146 -9.33 16.88 -5.52
C THR A 146 -9.01 18.10 -6.37
N ASN A 147 -7.81 18.16 -6.96
CA ASN A 147 -7.44 19.23 -7.89
C ASN A 147 -8.30 19.13 -9.15
N SER A 148 -9.08 20.17 -9.41
CA SER A 148 -9.99 20.24 -10.56
C SER A 148 -9.26 20.31 -11.91
N ARG A 149 -7.96 20.62 -11.91
CA ARG A 149 -7.15 20.68 -13.13
C ARG A 149 -6.65 19.31 -13.59
N TYR A 150 -6.67 18.29 -12.72
CA TYR A 150 -6.32 16.92 -13.12
C TYR A 150 -7.51 16.25 -13.80
N GLY A 151 -7.25 15.61 -14.95
CA GLY A 151 -8.21 14.86 -15.75
C GLY A 151 -7.99 13.36 -15.75
N GLU A 152 -6.77 12.92 -15.42
CA GLU A 152 -6.38 11.52 -15.52
C GLU A 152 -5.58 11.03 -14.32
N ILE A 153 -5.62 9.70 -14.08
CA ILE A 153 -4.97 9.03 -12.96
C ILE A 153 -4.37 7.68 -13.37
N GLY A 154 -3.27 7.34 -12.72
CA GLY A 154 -2.74 5.98 -12.63
C GLY A 154 -2.42 5.61 -11.18
N VAL A 155 -2.47 4.33 -10.86
CA VAL A 155 -2.17 3.77 -9.54
C VAL A 155 -1.16 2.64 -9.64
N GLY A 156 -0.14 2.68 -8.80
CA GLY A 156 0.87 1.64 -8.63
C GLY A 156 0.89 1.13 -7.20
N LEU A 157 1.06 -0.18 -7.05
CA LEU A 157 1.19 -0.86 -5.76
C LEU A 157 2.36 -1.85 -5.84
N ALA A 158 3.25 -1.81 -4.86
CA ALA A 158 4.35 -2.76 -4.74
C ALA A 158 4.59 -3.15 -3.28
N ARG A 159 5.05 -4.39 -3.06
CA ARG A 159 5.52 -4.86 -1.76
C ARG A 159 7.03 -4.69 -1.67
N GLY A 160 7.52 -4.36 -0.49
CA GLY A 160 8.95 -4.27 -0.21
C GLY A 160 9.19 -4.14 1.28
N VAL A 161 10.46 -4.06 1.66
CA VAL A 161 10.89 -3.91 3.05
C VAL A 161 11.34 -2.47 3.26
N ASN A 162 10.85 -1.82 4.32
CA ASN A 162 11.29 -0.47 4.64
C ASN A 162 12.65 -0.46 5.36
N GLN A 163 13.19 0.72 5.61
CA GLN A 163 14.50 0.89 6.27
C GLN A 163 14.56 0.33 7.71
N ASN A 164 13.40 0.05 8.32
CA ASN A 164 13.32 -0.57 9.65
C ASN A 164 13.15 -2.10 9.58
N GLY A 165 13.23 -2.71 8.39
CA GLY A 165 13.07 -4.14 8.20
C GLY A 165 11.63 -4.63 8.22
N LEU A 166 10.63 -3.74 8.10
CA LEU A 166 9.22 -4.12 8.11
C LEU A 166 8.71 -4.31 6.67
N ASP A 167 7.92 -5.37 6.47
CA ASP A 167 7.17 -5.58 5.24
C ASP A 167 6.13 -4.46 5.06
N CYS A 168 6.14 -3.83 3.89
CA CYS A 168 5.30 -2.69 3.57
C CYS A 168 4.69 -2.78 2.18
N TRP A 169 3.51 -2.19 2.05
CA TRP A 169 2.95 -1.78 0.78
C TRP A 169 3.37 -0.34 0.46
N TYR A 170 3.88 -0.15 -0.74
CA TYR A 170 4.15 1.17 -1.31
C TYR A 170 3.09 1.50 -2.34
N CYS A 171 2.33 2.54 -2.06
CA CYS A 171 1.16 2.95 -2.82
C CYS A 171 1.46 4.29 -3.50
N VAL A 172 1.21 4.36 -4.80
CA VAL A 172 1.47 5.56 -5.62
C VAL A 172 0.26 5.91 -6.45
N GLN A 173 -0.12 7.20 -6.46
CA GLN A 173 -1.00 7.79 -7.46
C GLN A 173 -0.19 8.76 -8.30
N VAL A 174 -0.35 8.69 -9.62
CA VAL A 174 0.16 9.71 -10.57
C VAL A 174 -1.03 10.33 -11.27
N PHE A 175 -1.08 11.66 -11.25
CA PHE A 175 -2.12 12.48 -11.84
C PHE A 175 -1.57 13.22 -13.06
N LEU A 176 -2.43 13.52 -14.04
CA LEU A 176 -2.08 14.34 -15.19
C LEU A 176 -3.08 15.48 -15.36
N LEU A 177 -2.58 16.67 -15.65
CA LEU A 177 -3.44 17.81 -16.00
C LEU A 177 -4.30 17.48 -17.21
N ASP A 178 -5.56 17.90 -17.16
CA ASP A 178 -6.49 17.69 -18.28
C ASP A 178 -5.99 18.39 -19.55
N GLY A 179 -6.16 17.72 -20.69
CA GLY A 179 -5.64 18.22 -21.97
C GLY A 179 -4.13 18.04 -22.19
N CYS A 180 -3.41 17.45 -21.24
CA CYS A 180 -1.99 17.06 -21.42
C CYS A 180 -1.89 15.58 -21.80
N GLU A 181 -0.74 15.20 -22.36
CA GLU A 181 -0.46 13.82 -22.76
C GLU A 181 0.78 13.27 -22.07
N VAL A 182 0.82 11.94 -21.93
CA VAL A 182 2.00 11.14 -21.62
C VAL A 182 2.19 10.15 -22.77
N THR A 183 3.28 10.29 -23.52
CA THR A 183 3.57 9.39 -24.66
C THR A 183 4.58 8.31 -24.29
N TRP A 184 5.40 8.56 -23.28
CA TRP A 184 6.48 7.67 -22.86
C TRP A 184 6.57 7.54 -21.33
N VAL A 185 6.99 6.35 -20.89
CA VAL A 185 7.26 6.03 -19.47
C VAL A 185 8.67 5.47 -19.34
N ASP A 186 9.44 5.99 -18.38
CA ASP A 186 10.79 5.52 -18.07
C ASP A 186 10.73 4.22 -17.25
N THR A 187 10.96 3.09 -17.92
CA THR A 187 11.01 1.76 -17.29
C THR A 187 12.43 1.28 -17.00
N THR A 188 13.44 2.14 -17.11
CA THR A 188 14.86 1.73 -16.99
C THR A 188 15.23 1.23 -15.60
N ALA A 189 14.54 1.68 -14.56
CA ALA A 189 14.73 1.20 -13.19
C ALA A 189 14.18 -0.21 -12.91
N MET A 190 13.46 -0.81 -13.86
CA MET A 190 12.87 -2.14 -13.75
C MET A 190 13.74 -3.27 -14.33
N LYS A 191 15.01 -2.98 -14.68
CA LYS A 191 15.96 -3.96 -15.25
C LYS A 191 16.95 -4.46 -14.23
#